data_807cb165465e66dd51654fe36035a457
#
_entry.id   807cb165465e66dd51654fe36035a457
#
_cell.length_a   1.000
_cell.length_b   1.000
_cell.length_c   1.000
_cell.angle_alpha   90.00
_cell.angle_beta   90.00
_cell.angle_gamma   90.00
#
_symmetry.space_group_name_H-M   'P 1'
#
loop_
_entity.id
_entity.type
_entity.pdbx_description
1 polymer ?
#
loop_
_entity_poly.entity_id
_entity_poly.type
_entity_poly.pdbx_seq_one_letter_code
_entity_poly.pdbx_strand_id
1 'polypeptide(L)'
;MQTSNQDEMIEIDLQDLFGLLLSRAWIICLAAIVAGAAGFMVSFFFVTPQYESTTSIYISANKQNESAMTYSDAQLATQLTKDYEELIVGRYVLERVISMYGLEENCESLKNRVQITNTSGTRIINITVKDPNPQNAQIIADSIRDIASEHIKAVTDVEAVNVADEANLPAKPSEPSVPKWTLIGAFIGAVLAMGIIVLRYLLDDTIKSAEDVEKYLELSTLALIPDYDTPVDKKKNILGAKNPPGKPKPSGGEEEAIEVLDMEKEQD
;
A
#
# COMPACT_ATOMS: atom_id res chain seq x y z
N MET A 1 -10.80 -53.98 15.00
CA MET A 1 -10.65 -53.20 13.73
C MET A 1 -10.84 -51.73 14.10
N GLN A 2 -9.74 -51.05 14.36
CA GLN A 2 -9.74 -49.57 14.51
C GLN A 2 -9.09 -49.05 13.25
N THR A 3 -9.92 -48.50 12.38
CA THR A 3 -9.48 -47.70 11.26
C THR A 3 -8.98 -46.37 11.81
N SER A 4 -7.67 -46.25 11.93
CA SER A 4 -6.99 -44.99 12.13
C SER A 4 -7.16 -44.17 10.85
N ASN A 5 -8.11 -43.24 10.85
CA ASN A 5 -8.06 -42.12 9.92
C ASN A 5 -6.90 -41.23 10.36
N GLN A 6 -5.72 -41.49 9.85
CA GLN A 6 -4.67 -40.49 9.78
C GLN A 6 -5.15 -39.48 8.70
N ASP A 7 -5.76 -38.39 9.16
CA ASP A 7 -5.85 -37.20 8.36
C ASP A 7 -4.39 -36.82 8.01
N GLU A 8 -4.03 -37.02 6.76
CA GLU A 8 -2.77 -36.53 6.19
C GLU A 8 -2.79 -35.00 6.31
N MET A 9 -2.37 -34.52 7.45
CA MET A 9 -2.07 -33.09 7.60
C MET A 9 -0.87 -32.80 6.69
N ILE A 10 -1.13 -32.15 5.58
CA ILE A 10 -0.08 -31.58 4.73
C ILE A 10 0.66 -30.57 5.60
N GLU A 11 1.78 -30.99 6.18
CA GLU A 11 2.68 -30.08 6.90
C GLU A 11 3.36 -29.19 5.87
N ILE A 12 2.76 -28.02 5.65
CA ILE A 12 3.36 -26.99 4.79
C ILE A 12 4.52 -26.40 5.60
N ASP A 13 5.75 -26.73 5.24
CA ASP A 13 6.93 -26.12 5.83
C ASP A 13 7.02 -24.66 5.34
N LEU A 14 6.74 -23.74 6.28
CA LEU A 14 6.79 -22.29 6.02
C LEU A 14 8.19 -21.84 5.59
N GLN A 15 9.24 -22.56 5.98
CA GLN A 15 10.61 -22.22 5.63
C GLN A 15 10.91 -22.57 4.17
N ASP A 16 10.39 -23.69 3.68
CA ASP A 16 10.49 -24.07 2.26
C ASP A 16 9.67 -23.15 1.38
N LEU A 17 8.47 -22.77 1.81
CA LEU A 17 7.64 -21.81 1.11
C LEU A 17 8.34 -20.44 0.97
N PHE A 18 8.98 -19.96 2.04
CA PHE A 18 9.74 -18.72 2.00
C PHE A 18 10.95 -18.81 1.08
N GLY A 19 11.69 -19.93 1.10
CA GLY A 19 12.79 -20.21 0.20
C GLY A 19 12.36 -20.21 -1.26
N LEU A 20 11.22 -20.83 -1.57
CA LEU A 20 10.62 -20.84 -2.90
C LEU A 20 10.27 -19.42 -3.39
N LEU A 21 9.63 -18.63 -2.54
CA LEU A 21 9.27 -17.24 -2.88
C LEU A 21 10.52 -16.39 -3.16
N LEU A 22 11.58 -16.53 -2.33
CA LEU A 22 12.85 -15.82 -2.56
C LEU A 22 13.53 -16.27 -3.88
N SER A 23 13.53 -17.55 -4.20
CA SER A 23 14.15 -18.05 -5.41
C SER A 23 13.45 -17.56 -6.68
N ARG A 24 12.16 -17.21 -6.59
CA ARG A 24 11.34 -16.70 -7.69
C ARG A 24 10.95 -15.21 -7.53
N ALA A 25 11.62 -14.50 -6.62
CA ALA A 25 11.35 -13.09 -6.34
C ALA A 25 11.40 -12.19 -7.58
N TRP A 26 12.28 -12.50 -8.55
CA TRP A 26 12.37 -11.75 -9.78
C TRP A 26 11.09 -11.81 -10.62
N ILE A 27 10.36 -12.97 -10.61
CA ILE A 27 9.08 -13.13 -11.30
C ILE A 27 8.02 -12.28 -10.61
N ILE A 28 8.01 -12.25 -9.27
CA ILE A 28 7.11 -11.42 -8.47
C ILE A 28 7.36 -9.93 -8.77
N CYS A 29 8.64 -9.50 -8.80
CA CYS A 29 9.00 -8.13 -9.16
C CYS A 29 8.56 -7.77 -10.59
N LEU A 30 8.77 -8.66 -11.55
CA LEU A 30 8.35 -8.43 -12.94
C LEU A 30 6.83 -8.33 -13.05
N ALA A 31 6.09 -9.22 -12.39
CA ALA A 31 4.62 -9.16 -12.34
C ALA A 31 4.11 -7.88 -11.68
N ALA A 32 4.75 -7.44 -10.58
CA ALA A 32 4.43 -6.18 -9.91
C ALA A 32 4.66 -4.97 -10.82
N ILE A 33 5.77 -4.95 -11.58
CA ILE A 33 6.07 -3.87 -12.54
C ILE A 33 5.04 -3.83 -13.67
N VAL A 34 4.70 -4.98 -14.25
CA VAL A 34 3.71 -5.07 -15.34
C VAL A 34 2.33 -4.65 -14.86
N ALA A 35 1.89 -5.13 -13.69
CA ALA A 35 0.61 -4.75 -13.10
C ALA A 35 0.59 -3.29 -12.65
N GLY A 36 1.70 -2.76 -12.14
CA GLY A 36 1.86 -1.34 -11.84
C GLY A 36 1.77 -0.47 -13.08
N ALA A 37 2.39 -0.87 -14.19
CA ALA A 37 2.28 -0.17 -15.47
C ALA A 37 0.85 -0.20 -16.03
N ALA A 38 0.13 -1.31 -15.86
CA ALA A 38 -1.30 -1.39 -16.19
C ALA A 38 -2.13 -0.44 -15.32
N GLY A 39 -1.89 -0.39 -14.01
CA GLY A 39 -2.53 0.55 -13.09
C GLY A 39 -2.26 2.02 -13.47
N PHE A 40 -1.02 2.33 -13.88
CA PHE A 40 -0.67 3.64 -14.42
C PHE A 40 -1.49 3.98 -15.68
N MET A 41 -1.56 3.05 -16.65
CA MET A 41 -2.35 3.26 -17.88
C MET A 41 -3.83 3.49 -17.56
N VAL A 42 -4.42 2.69 -16.70
CA VAL A 42 -5.82 2.85 -16.30
C VAL A 42 -6.04 4.22 -15.66
N SER A 43 -5.18 4.63 -14.74
CA SER A 43 -5.26 5.95 -14.09
C SER A 43 -5.17 7.11 -15.07
N PHE A 44 -4.31 7.00 -16.08
CA PHE A 44 -4.06 8.08 -17.02
C PHE A 44 -5.12 8.18 -18.13
N PHE A 45 -5.64 7.04 -18.63
CA PHE A 45 -6.55 7.03 -19.78
C PHE A 45 -8.03 6.94 -19.43
N PHE A 46 -8.36 6.30 -18.28
CA PHE A 46 -9.76 6.00 -17.95
C PHE A 46 -10.34 6.86 -16.83
N VAL A 47 -9.50 7.50 -16.01
CA VAL A 47 -10.00 8.30 -14.90
C VAL A 47 -9.98 9.78 -15.29
N THR A 48 -11.14 10.43 -15.22
CA THR A 48 -11.25 11.87 -15.47
C THR A 48 -10.53 12.66 -14.38
N PRO A 49 -9.68 13.63 -14.75
CA PRO A 49 -9.02 14.47 -13.76
C PRO A 49 -10.05 15.27 -12.95
N GLN A 50 -9.86 15.34 -11.63
CA GLN A 50 -10.68 16.12 -10.72
C GLN A 50 -9.82 17.21 -10.08
N TYR A 51 -10.38 18.41 -10.02
CA TYR A 51 -9.75 19.57 -9.41
C TYR A 51 -10.42 19.87 -8.08
N GLU A 52 -9.63 20.12 -7.05
CA GLU A 52 -10.13 20.45 -5.71
C GLU A 52 -9.96 21.94 -5.45
N SER A 53 -11.06 22.60 -5.13
CA SER A 53 -11.06 23.96 -4.63
C SER A 53 -11.51 23.98 -3.18
N THR A 54 -10.75 24.65 -2.32
CA THR A 54 -11.02 24.73 -0.90
C THR A 54 -11.20 26.18 -0.48
N THR A 55 -12.26 26.42 0.29
CA THR A 55 -12.55 27.67 0.98
C THR A 55 -12.70 27.40 2.48
N SER A 56 -12.57 28.44 3.31
CA SER A 56 -12.62 28.27 4.75
C SER A 56 -13.51 29.31 5.40
N ILE A 57 -14.30 28.87 6.39
CA ILE A 57 -15.10 29.75 7.25
C ILE A 57 -14.62 29.66 8.70
N TYR A 58 -14.64 30.78 9.38
CA TYR A 58 -14.38 30.90 10.81
C TYR A 58 -15.67 31.24 11.54
N ILE A 59 -16.07 30.39 12.49
CA ILE A 59 -17.30 30.59 13.27
C ILE A 59 -16.95 31.24 14.61
N SER A 60 -17.39 32.48 14.82
CA SER A 60 -17.21 33.20 16.05
C SER A 60 -18.39 32.96 17.01
N ALA A 61 -18.13 32.33 18.14
CA ALA A 61 -19.11 32.20 19.20
C ALA A 61 -19.25 33.55 19.93
N ASN A 62 -20.44 33.81 20.50
CA ASN A 62 -20.75 35.02 21.22
C ASN A 62 -19.77 35.24 22.42
N LYS A 63 -19.19 36.43 22.51
CA LYS A 63 -18.14 36.79 23.48
C LYS A 63 -18.58 36.79 24.96
N GLN A 64 -19.84 36.48 25.27
CA GLN A 64 -20.33 36.56 26.66
C GLN A 64 -19.79 35.48 27.59
N ASN A 65 -19.05 34.51 27.14
CA ASN A 65 -18.48 33.42 27.93
C ASN A 65 -16.97 33.21 27.72
N GLU A 66 -16.18 34.26 27.55
CA GLU A 66 -14.71 34.18 27.57
C GLU A 66 -14.15 33.92 29.00
N SER A 67 -14.68 32.95 29.71
CA SER A 67 -14.00 32.34 30.85
C SER A 67 -13.12 31.21 30.32
N ALA A 68 -11.88 31.12 30.80
CA ALA A 68 -10.81 30.24 30.37
C ALA A 68 -11.31 28.90 29.81
N MET A 69 -10.93 28.59 28.56
CA MET A 69 -11.25 27.33 27.88
C MET A 69 -10.91 26.11 28.74
N THR A 70 -11.95 25.45 29.20
CA THR A 70 -11.86 24.19 29.94
C THR A 70 -11.81 23.04 28.92
N TYR A 71 -11.23 21.88 29.27
CA TYR A 71 -11.20 20.69 28.43
C TYR A 71 -12.60 20.27 27.92
N SER A 72 -13.64 20.57 28.70
CA SER A 72 -15.05 20.42 28.36
C SER A 72 -15.47 21.26 27.15
N ASP A 73 -14.91 22.48 27.03
CA ASP A 73 -15.26 23.41 25.96
C ASP A 73 -14.65 23.01 24.61
N ALA A 74 -13.48 22.37 24.64
CA ALA A 74 -12.86 21.80 23.42
C ALA A 74 -13.68 20.61 22.87
N GLN A 75 -14.25 19.80 23.74
CA GLN A 75 -15.09 18.67 23.35
C GLN A 75 -16.46 19.15 22.82
N LEU A 76 -17.03 20.18 23.44
CA LEU A 76 -18.24 20.84 22.97
C LEU A 76 -18.01 21.50 21.60
N ALA A 77 -16.88 22.17 21.40
CA ALA A 77 -16.51 22.80 20.14
C ALA A 77 -16.41 21.76 19.00
N THR A 78 -15.88 20.56 19.28
CA THR A 78 -15.81 19.46 18.29
C THR A 78 -17.20 18.94 17.93
N GLN A 79 -18.13 18.90 18.87
CA GLN A 79 -19.50 18.45 18.61
C GLN A 79 -20.30 19.51 17.82
N LEU A 80 -20.17 20.77 18.19
CA LEU A 80 -20.77 21.89 17.43
C LEU A 80 -20.27 21.93 15.97
N THR A 81 -19.02 21.56 15.75
CA THR A 81 -18.47 21.53 14.38
C THR A 81 -19.17 20.50 13.51
N LYS A 82 -19.53 19.32 14.05
CA LYS A 82 -20.31 18.31 13.31
C LYS A 82 -21.70 18.81 12.93
N ASP A 83 -22.32 19.56 13.81
CA ASP A 83 -23.64 20.16 13.54
C ASP A 83 -23.52 21.18 12.39
N TYR A 84 -22.44 21.97 12.36
CA TYR A 84 -22.18 22.89 11.25
C TYR A 84 -21.83 22.17 9.94
N GLU A 85 -21.09 21.07 10.00
CA GLU A 85 -20.82 20.22 8.81
C GLU A 85 -22.13 19.77 8.17
N GLU A 86 -23.08 19.26 8.96
CA GLU A 86 -24.40 18.86 8.46
C GLU A 86 -25.22 20.03 7.90
N LEU A 87 -25.13 21.23 8.49
CA LEU A 87 -25.81 22.41 7.97
C LEU A 87 -25.21 22.86 6.62
N ILE A 88 -23.91 22.77 6.44
CA ILE A 88 -23.21 23.18 5.21
C ILE A 88 -23.58 22.25 4.05
N VAL A 89 -23.58 20.93 4.27
CA VAL A 89 -23.98 19.96 3.24
C VAL A 89 -25.48 19.67 3.26
N GLY A 90 -26.25 20.46 4.00
CA GLY A 90 -27.68 20.34 4.10
C GLY A 90 -28.37 20.59 2.76
N ARG A 91 -29.52 19.93 2.61
CA ARG A 91 -30.34 20.00 1.38
C ARG A 91 -30.64 21.43 0.95
N TYR A 92 -30.93 22.31 1.91
CA TYR A 92 -31.21 23.72 1.66
C TYR A 92 -30.09 24.43 0.93
N VAL A 93 -28.83 24.25 1.38
CA VAL A 93 -27.64 24.87 0.81
C VAL A 93 -27.38 24.32 -0.60
N LEU A 94 -27.38 22.99 -0.72
CA LEU A 94 -27.06 22.32 -1.98
C LEU A 94 -28.09 22.57 -3.07
N GLU A 95 -29.42 22.53 -2.75
CA GLU A 95 -30.48 22.85 -3.71
C GLU A 95 -30.39 24.30 -4.19
N ARG A 96 -30.02 25.22 -3.31
CA ARG A 96 -29.87 26.63 -3.68
C ARG A 96 -28.68 26.85 -4.62
N VAL A 97 -27.56 26.15 -4.40
CA VAL A 97 -26.40 26.17 -5.30
C VAL A 97 -26.77 25.57 -6.66
N ILE A 98 -27.42 24.39 -6.69
CA ILE A 98 -27.85 23.71 -7.90
C ILE A 98 -28.77 24.62 -8.73
N SER A 99 -29.75 25.25 -8.08
CA SER A 99 -30.69 26.14 -8.79
C SER A 99 -30.05 27.44 -9.24
N MET A 100 -29.08 27.98 -8.53
CA MET A 100 -28.37 29.21 -8.88
C MET A 100 -27.51 29.05 -10.14
N TYR A 101 -26.86 27.91 -10.29
CA TYR A 101 -25.95 27.64 -11.42
C TYR A 101 -26.56 26.73 -12.49
N GLY A 102 -27.81 26.25 -12.31
CA GLY A 102 -28.48 25.39 -13.27
C GLY A 102 -27.74 24.05 -13.45
N LEU A 103 -27.18 23.50 -12.36
CA LEU A 103 -26.45 22.23 -12.43
C LEU A 103 -27.41 21.09 -12.73
N GLU A 104 -27.06 20.25 -13.72
CA GLU A 104 -27.86 19.07 -14.13
C GLU A 104 -27.64 17.87 -13.17
N GLU A 105 -27.47 18.11 -11.88
CA GLU A 105 -27.24 17.08 -10.90
C GLU A 105 -28.18 17.21 -9.69
N ASN A 106 -28.33 16.13 -8.94
CA ASN A 106 -29.14 16.14 -7.72
C ASN A 106 -28.26 16.49 -6.49
N CYS A 107 -28.92 16.80 -5.36
CA CYS A 107 -28.24 17.14 -4.11
C CYS A 107 -27.27 16.07 -3.64
N GLU A 108 -27.62 14.80 -3.84
CA GLU A 108 -26.83 13.67 -3.39
C GLU A 108 -25.53 13.54 -4.18
N SER A 109 -25.58 13.79 -5.49
CA SER A 109 -24.42 13.85 -6.38
C SER A 109 -23.48 14.99 -5.98
N LEU A 110 -24.04 16.20 -5.76
CA LEU A 110 -23.25 17.34 -5.30
C LEU A 110 -22.66 17.10 -3.91
N LYS A 111 -23.43 16.52 -2.96
CA LYS A 111 -22.94 16.17 -1.62
C LYS A 111 -21.72 15.25 -1.67
N ASN A 112 -21.70 14.27 -2.57
CA ASN A 112 -20.57 13.35 -2.73
C ASN A 112 -19.29 14.01 -3.26
N ARG A 113 -19.40 15.18 -3.88
CA ARG A 113 -18.28 15.99 -4.38
C ARG A 113 -17.81 17.06 -3.39
N VAL A 114 -18.58 17.27 -2.32
CA VAL A 114 -18.26 18.23 -1.27
C VAL A 114 -17.71 17.50 -0.06
N GLN A 115 -16.53 17.88 0.37
CA GLN A 115 -15.88 17.38 1.57
C GLN A 115 -15.73 18.50 2.57
N ILE A 116 -16.24 18.27 3.79
CA ILE A 116 -16.07 19.21 4.91
C ILE A 116 -15.02 18.64 5.85
N THR A 117 -14.08 19.48 6.25
CA THR A 117 -13.07 19.12 7.23
C THR A 117 -12.88 20.24 8.25
N ASN A 118 -12.66 19.85 9.49
CA ASN A 118 -12.30 20.79 10.54
C ASN A 118 -10.83 20.61 10.91
N THR A 119 -10.13 21.72 11.08
CA THR A 119 -8.80 21.71 11.64
C THR A 119 -8.90 21.51 13.16
N SER A 120 -8.44 20.34 13.63
CA SER A 120 -8.56 19.94 15.05
C SER A 120 -8.18 21.04 16.02
N GLY A 121 -9.06 21.32 16.98
CA GLY A 121 -8.84 22.35 18.00
C GLY A 121 -9.07 23.79 17.52
N THR A 122 -9.61 23.99 16.32
CA THR A 122 -9.94 25.32 15.79
C THR A 122 -11.43 25.42 15.46
N ARG A 123 -11.88 26.67 15.22
CA ARG A 123 -13.24 26.98 14.76
C ARG A 123 -13.26 27.21 13.24
N ILE A 124 -12.25 26.68 12.52
CA ILE A 124 -12.13 26.82 11.07
C ILE A 124 -12.70 25.56 10.44
N ILE A 125 -13.65 25.76 9.54
CA ILE A 125 -14.24 24.69 8.73
C ILE A 125 -13.82 24.91 7.30
N ASN A 126 -13.17 23.90 6.72
CA ASN A 126 -12.75 23.90 5.34
C ASN A 126 -13.81 23.19 4.49
N ILE A 127 -14.23 23.84 3.43
CA ILE A 127 -15.18 23.33 2.44
C ILE A 127 -14.40 23.07 1.17
N THR A 128 -14.25 21.81 0.80
CA THR A 128 -13.52 21.38 -0.41
C THR A 128 -14.52 20.81 -1.41
N VAL A 129 -14.48 21.32 -2.63
CA VAL A 129 -15.33 20.87 -3.74
C VAL A 129 -14.47 20.28 -4.84
N LYS A 130 -14.87 19.10 -5.34
CA LYS A 130 -14.25 18.41 -6.47
C LYS A 130 -15.08 18.61 -7.72
N ASP A 131 -14.42 19.03 -8.82
CA ASP A 131 -15.07 19.15 -10.13
C ASP A 131 -14.07 18.87 -11.26
N PRO A 132 -14.50 18.32 -12.42
CA PRO A 132 -13.65 18.19 -13.59
C PRO A 132 -13.15 19.53 -14.14
N ASN A 133 -13.88 20.62 -13.88
CA ASN A 133 -13.51 21.97 -14.29
C ASN A 133 -13.04 22.78 -13.06
N PRO A 134 -11.78 23.29 -13.06
CA PRO A 134 -11.23 24.03 -11.92
C PRO A 134 -12.00 25.31 -11.58
N GLN A 135 -12.59 25.97 -12.58
CA GLN A 135 -13.40 27.17 -12.38
C GLN A 135 -14.73 26.85 -11.71
N ASN A 136 -15.38 25.75 -12.13
CA ASN A 136 -16.62 25.30 -11.48
C ASN A 136 -16.35 24.88 -10.03
N ALA A 137 -15.26 24.17 -9.76
CA ALA A 137 -14.88 23.81 -8.41
C ALA A 137 -14.77 25.05 -7.50
N GLN A 138 -14.12 26.11 -7.96
CA GLN A 138 -13.98 27.36 -7.24
C GLN A 138 -15.34 28.05 -7.01
N ILE A 139 -16.12 28.24 -8.07
CA ILE A 139 -17.40 28.92 -8.02
C ILE A 139 -18.38 28.19 -7.08
N ILE A 140 -18.45 26.87 -7.17
CA ILE A 140 -19.32 26.05 -6.33
C ILE A 140 -18.86 26.14 -4.86
N ALA A 141 -17.55 26.08 -4.59
CA ALA A 141 -17.00 26.17 -3.23
C ALA A 141 -17.35 27.52 -2.57
N ASP A 142 -17.13 28.63 -3.29
CA ASP A 142 -17.49 29.97 -2.80
C ASP A 142 -19.00 30.11 -2.58
N SER A 143 -19.81 29.57 -3.48
CA SER A 143 -21.27 29.65 -3.34
C SER A 143 -21.80 28.83 -2.17
N ILE A 144 -21.28 27.63 -1.97
CA ILE A 144 -21.60 26.81 -0.77
C ILE A 144 -21.22 27.57 0.47
N ARG A 145 -20.02 28.17 0.54
CA ARG A 145 -19.55 28.98 1.67
C ARG A 145 -20.52 30.12 1.98
N ASP A 146 -20.89 30.88 0.97
CA ASP A 146 -21.73 32.09 1.16
C ASP A 146 -23.14 31.72 1.62
N ILE A 147 -23.77 30.76 0.94
CA ILE A 147 -25.13 30.31 1.29
C ILE A 147 -25.12 29.59 2.65
N ALA A 148 -24.11 28.77 2.95
CA ALA A 148 -23.98 28.10 4.23
C ALA A 148 -23.75 29.11 5.36
N SER A 149 -22.92 30.14 5.13
CA SER A 149 -22.67 31.20 6.13
C SER A 149 -23.95 31.96 6.46
N GLU A 150 -24.77 32.27 5.47
CA GLU A 150 -26.07 32.87 5.67
C GLU A 150 -27.04 31.94 6.41
N HIS A 151 -27.08 30.68 6.03
CA HIS A 151 -27.96 29.70 6.66
C HIS A 151 -27.58 29.40 8.10
N ILE A 152 -26.30 29.24 8.42
CA ILE A 152 -25.82 29.04 9.77
C ILE A 152 -26.20 30.22 10.66
N LYS A 153 -26.00 31.46 10.19
CA LYS A 153 -26.42 32.66 10.93
C LYS A 153 -27.93 32.72 11.19
N ALA A 154 -28.72 32.20 10.27
CA ALA A 154 -30.18 32.21 10.39
C ALA A 154 -30.72 31.11 11.34
N VAL A 155 -30.02 30.00 11.46
CA VAL A 155 -30.48 28.82 12.23
C VAL A 155 -29.83 28.73 13.62
N THR A 156 -28.61 29.26 13.75
CA THR A 156 -27.85 29.19 15.01
C THR A 156 -27.62 30.57 15.60
N ASP A 157 -27.49 30.60 16.91
CA ASP A 157 -27.28 31.86 17.66
C ASP A 157 -25.78 32.27 17.70
N VAL A 158 -25.12 32.21 16.51
CA VAL A 158 -23.72 32.62 16.36
C VAL A 158 -23.61 34.11 16.04
N GLU A 159 -22.64 34.78 16.62
CA GLU A 159 -22.45 36.24 16.44
C GLU A 159 -22.04 36.54 14.98
N ALA A 160 -21.10 35.76 14.45
CA ALA A 160 -20.60 35.94 13.09
C ALA A 160 -20.04 34.63 12.50
N VAL A 161 -20.29 34.46 11.22
CA VAL A 161 -19.57 33.52 10.36
C VAL A 161 -18.75 34.37 9.40
N ASN A 162 -17.44 34.32 9.53
CA ASN A 162 -16.52 35.11 8.73
C ASN A 162 -15.82 34.22 7.70
N VAL A 163 -15.56 34.76 6.51
CA VAL A 163 -14.71 34.13 5.54
C VAL A 163 -13.28 34.15 6.06
N ALA A 164 -12.68 32.98 6.24
CA ALA A 164 -11.29 32.86 6.61
C ALA A 164 -10.39 32.87 5.37
N ASP A 165 -10.74 32.08 4.38
CA ASP A 165 -10.06 32.04 3.08
C ASP A 165 -11.08 31.91 1.93
N GLU A 166 -10.81 32.60 0.83
CA GLU A 166 -11.57 32.45 -0.42
C GLU A 166 -11.20 31.15 -1.13
N ALA A 167 -12.09 30.64 -1.99
CA ALA A 167 -11.85 29.45 -2.76
C ALA A 167 -10.66 29.61 -3.71
N ASN A 168 -9.70 28.72 -3.61
CA ASN A 168 -8.53 28.74 -4.49
C ASN A 168 -8.87 28.18 -5.89
N LEU A 169 -8.28 28.78 -6.93
CA LEU A 169 -8.32 28.19 -8.27
C LEU A 169 -7.23 27.11 -8.40
N PRO A 170 -7.59 25.83 -8.50
CA PRO A 170 -6.60 24.76 -8.55
C PRO A 170 -5.84 24.76 -9.88
N ALA A 171 -4.50 24.81 -9.84
CA ALA A 171 -3.64 24.79 -11.02
C ALA A 171 -3.34 23.37 -11.53
N LYS A 172 -3.57 22.34 -10.69
CA LYS A 172 -3.28 20.93 -11.00
C LYS A 172 -4.43 20.06 -10.54
N PRO A 173 -4.72 18.94 -11.24
CA PRO A 173 -5.71 17.98 -10.76
C PRO A 173 -5.22 17.30 -9.48
N SER A 174 -6.12 17.11 -8.53
CA SER A 174 -5.89 16.40 -7.27
C SER A 174 -6.07 14.89 -7.43
N GLU A 175 -6.96 14.47 -8.34
CA GLU A 175 -7.24 13.08 -8.68
C GLU A 175 -7.20 12.88 -10.20
N PRO A 176 -6.81 11.68 -10.67
CA PRO A 176 -6.31 10.53 -9.90
C PRO A 176 -4.87 10.76 -9.41
N SER A 177 -4.58 10.32 -8.18
CA SER A 177 -3.19 10.27 -7.74
C SER A 177 -2.49 9.09 -8.42
N VAL A 178 -1.84 9.36 -9.55
CA VAL A 178 -1.12 8.38 -10.37
C VAL A 178 -0.24 7.43 -9.55
N PRO A 179 0.56 7.93 -8.56
CA PRO A 179 1.40 7.04 -7.76
C PRO A 179 0.59 6.05 -6.90
N LYS A 180 -0.60 6.44 -6.40
CA LYS A 180 -1.46 5.54 -5.63
C LYS A 180 -1.99 4.40 -6.48
N TRP A 181 -2.49 4.70 -7.68
CA TRP A 181 -3.01 3.69 -8.61
C TRP A 181 -1.92 2.73 -9.08
N THR A 182 -0.72 3.24 -9.37
CA THR A 182 0.44 2.42 -9.74
C THR A 182 0.85 1.49 -8.59
N LEU A 183 0.88 2.01 -7.35
CA LEU A 183 1.23 1.20 -6.18
C LEU A 183 0.19 0.10 -5.91
N ILE A 184 -1.10 0.43 -6.00
CA ILE A 184 -2.19 -0.55 -5.84
C ILE A 184 -2.09 -1.63 -6.92
N GLY A 185 -1.89 -1.24 -8.18
CA GLY A 185 -1.69 -2.19 -9.28
C GLY A 185 -0.50 -3.11 -9.04
N ALA A 186 0.65 -2.56 -8.65
CA ALA A 186 1.85 -3.33 -8.34
C ALA A 186 1.64 -4.31 -7.18
N PHE A 187 0.94 -3.89 -6.12
CA PHE A 187 0.63 -4.75 -4.98
C PHE A 187 -0.28 -5.91 -5.37
N ILE A 188 -1.35 -5.65 -6.13
CA ILE A 188 -2.25 -6.70 -6.63
C ILE A 188 -1.48 -7.68 -7.51
N GLY A 189 -0.61 -7.18 -8.41
CA GLY A 189 0.23 -8.02 -9.27
C GLY A 189 1.18 -8.91 -8.47
N ALA A 190 1.81 -8.38 -7.43
CA ALA A 190 2.69 -9.15 -6.56
C ALA A 190 1.93 -10.27 -5.82
N VAL A 191 0.76 -9.95 -5.25
CA VAL A 191 -0.07 -10.92 -4.52
C VAL A 191 -0.56 -12.03 -5.45
N LEU A 192 -1.02 -11.69 -6.65
CA LEU A 192 -1.44 -12.68 -7.65
C LEU A 192 -0.27 -13.58 -8.09
N ALA A 193 0.91 -13.01 -8.33
CA ALA A 193 2.09 -13.78 -8.70
C ALA A 193 2.52 -14.74 -7.58
N MET A 194 2.51 -14.28 -6.32
CA MET A 194 2.77 -15.14 -5.17
C MET A 194 1.75 -16.27 -5.08
N GLY A 195 0.46 -15.98 -5.23
CA GLY A 195 -0.61 -16.97 -5.22
C GLY A 195 -0.42 -18.04 -6.30
N ILE A 196 -0.07 -17.65 -7.53
CA ILE A 196 0.19 -18.57 -8.64
C ILE A 196 1.42 -19.44 -8.36
N ILE A 197 2.49 -18.87 -7.78
CA ILE A 197 3.71 -19.62 -7.44
C ILE A 197 3.40 -20.67 -6.37
N VAL A 198 2.66 -20.28 -5.31
CA VAL A 198 2.25 -21.21 -4.25
C VAL A 198 1.31 -22.29 -4.78
N LEU A 199 0.33 -21.89 -5.59
CA LEU A 199 -0.60 -22.86 -6.19
C LEU A 199 0.15 -23.89 -7.08
N ARG A 200 1.10 -23.44 -7.88
CA ARG A 200 1.95 -24.34 -8.66
C ARG A 200 2.80 -25.25 -7.79
N TYR A 201 3.28 -24.77 -6.67
CA TYR A 201 4.04 -25.58 -5.72
C TYR A 201 3.18 -26.66 -5.07
N LEU A 202 1.95 -26.33 -4.68
CA LEU A 202 1.01 -27.30 -4.10
C LEU A 202 0.51 -28.35 -5.10
N LEU A 203 0.49 -28.01 -6.39
CA LEU A 203 0.08 -28.93 -7.48
C LEU A 203 1.27 -29.69 -8.09
N ASP A 204 2.49 -29.46 -7.62
CA ASP A 204 3.71 -30.12 -8.12
C ASP A 204 4.02 -31.36 -7.29
N ASP A 205 3.39 -32.47 -7.61
CA ASP A 205 3.58 -33.79 -6.96
C ASP A 205 4.91 -34.46 -7.33
N THR A 206 5.88 -33.70 -7.85
CA THR A 206 7.15 -34.25 -8.30
C THR A 206 8.10 -34.49 -7.12
N ILE A 207 8.48 -35.71 -6.88
CA ILE A 207 9.50 -36.12 -5.91
C ILE A 207 10.87 -35.56 -6.36
N LYS A 208 11.43 -34.62 -5.57
CA LYS A 208 12.67 -33.89 -5.91
C LYS A 208 13.82 -34.16 -4.97
N SER A 209 13.55 -34.70 -3.78
CA SER A 209 14.56 -34.95 -2.76
C SER A 209 14.57 -36.41 -2.32
N ALA A 210 15.70 -36.86 -1.72
CA ALA A 210 15.80 -38.18 -1.12
C ALA A 210 14.89 -38.32 0.10
N GLU A 211 14.62 -37.18 0.80
CA GLU A 211 13.69 -37.09 1.92
C GLU A 211 12.24 -37.30 1.46
N ASP A 212 11.87 -36.82 0.27
CA ASP A 212 10.54 -37.09 -0.30
C ASP A 212 10.32 -38.58 -0.58
N VAL A 213 11.36 -39.29 -1.06
CA VAL A 213 11.29 -40.76 -1.29
C VAL A 213 11.07 -41.50 0.03
N GLU A 214 11.73 -41.10 1.10
CA GLU A 214 11.60 -41.72 2.42
C GLU A 214 10.22 -41.41 3.03
N LYS A 215 9.72 -40.19 2.85
CA LYS A 215 8.43 -39.74 3.38
C LYS A 215 7.23 -40.34 2.65
N TYR A 216 7.28 -40.44 1.31
CA TYR A 216 6.13 -40.90 0.52
C TYR A 216 6.15 -42.41 0.21
N LEU A 217 7.33 -43.03 0.18
CA LEU A 217 7.46 -44.44 -0.14
C LEU A 217 7.82 -45.31 1.07
N GLU A 218 8.06 -44.72 2.23
CA GLU A 218 8.53 -45.39 3.46
C GLU A 218 9.77 -46.26 3.24
N LEU A 219 10.57 -45.96 2.19
CA LEU A 219 11.80 -46.68 1.83
C LEU A 219 13.01 -45.85 2.20
N SER A 220 13.86 -46.38 3.08
CA SER A 220 15.10 -45.67 3.41
C SER A 220 16.04 -45.67 2.18
N THR A 221 16.53 -44.49 1.79
CA THR A 221 17.47 -44.32 0.70
C THR A 221 18.83 -44.92 1.05
N LEU A 222 19.22 -45.97 0.37
CA LEU A 222 20.47 -46.70 0.62
C LEU A 222 21.70 -45.97 0.05
N ALA A 223 21.56 -45.23 -1.05
CA ALA A 223 22.64 -44.44 -1.66
C ALA A 223 22.07 -43.34 -2.57
N LEU A 224 22.74 -42.20 -2.59
CA LEU A 224 22.45 -41.09 -3.51
C LEU A 224 23.56 -41.02 -4.55
N ILE A 225 23.24 -41.24 -5.80
CA ILE A 225 24.18 -41.14 -6.92
C ILE A 225 24.05 -39.76 -7.52
N PRO A 226 25.05 -38.88 -7.37
CA PRO A 226 24.97 -37.54 -7.94
C PRO A 226 25.10 -37.62 -9.45
N ASP A 227 24.17 -36.99 -10.18
CA ASP A 227 24.25 -36.80 -11.63
C ASP A 227 25.23 -35.67 -11.93
N TYR A 228 26.31 -35.98 -12.59
CA TYR A 228 27.39 -35.05 -12.95
C TYR A 228 27.08 -34.17 -14.16
N ASP A 229 25.98 -34.42 -14.87
CA ASP A 229 25.59 -33.66 -16.06
C ASP A 229 24.72 -32.45 -15.77
N THR A 230 24.28 -32.26 -14.54
CA THR A 230 23.61 -31.02 -14.14
C THR A 230 24.63 -29.97 -13.69
N PRO A 231 24.59 -28.73 -14.19
CA PRO A 231 25.46 -27.65 -13.71
C PRO A 231 25.16 -27.44 -12.25
N VAL A 232 26.11 -27.80 -11.37
CA VAL A 232 26.01 -27.63 -9.92
C VAL A 232 25.76 -26.12 -9.61
N ASP A 233 24.57 -25.82 -9.16
CA ASP A 233 24.22 -24.49 -8.72
C ASP A 233 25.05 -24.16 -7.45
N LYS A 234 26.14 -23.42 -7.65
CA LYS A 234 27.17 -23.10 -6.63
C LYS A 234 26.64 -22.33 -5.42
N LYS A 235 25.34 -22.07 -5.34
CA LYS A 235 24.73 -21.25 -4.28
C LYS A 235 24.10 -22.02 -3.11
N LYS A 236 23.95 -23.35 -3.19
CA LYS A 236 23.27 -24.14 -2.14
C LYS A 236 24.17 -24.85 -1.12
N ASN A 237 25.51 -24.72 -1.21
CA ASN A 237 26.45 -25.48 -0.39
C ASN A 237 27.12 -24.71 0.77
N ILE A 238 26.45 -23.73 1.38
CA ILE A 238 27.06 -22.99 2.53
C ILE A 238 26.45 -23.31 3.89
N LEU A 239 25.38 -24.09 3.96
CA LEU A 239 24.77 -24.42 5.26
C LEU A 239 24.42 -25.92 5.33
N GLY A 240 25.37 -26.76 5.73
CA GLY A 240 25.03 -28.10 6.17
C GLY A 240 25.99 -29.24 5.90
N ALA A 241 27.16 -29.04 5.31
CA ALA A 241 28.13 -30.12 5.19
C ALA A 241 28.98 -30.24 6.48
N LYS A 242 28.55 -31.11 7.38
CA LYS A 242 29.38 -31.63 8.47
C LYS A 242 30.55 -32.38 7.83
N ASN A 243 31.80 -31.97 8.12
CA ASN A 243 33.04 -32.47 7.56
C ASN A 243 33.10 -34.04 7.53
N PRO A 244 33.44 -34.65 6.40
CA PRO A 244 33.82 -36.05 6.39
C PRO A 244 35.19 -36.24 7.06
N PRO A 245 35.47 -37.41 7.73
CA PRO A 245 36.69 -37.63 8.47
C PRO A 245 37.92 -37.64 7.55
N GLY A 246 39.01 -37.05 8.03
CA GLY A 246 40.23 -36.70 7.31
C GLY A 246 40.90 -37.82 6.52
N LYS A 247 41.35 -37.50 5.32
CA LYS A 247 42.40 -38.24 4.64
C LYS A 247 43.71 -38.07 5.39
N PRO A 248 44.54 -39.13 5.50
CA PRO A 248 45.86 -39.04 6.17
C PRO A 248 46.80 -38.16 5.33
N LYS A 249 47.54 -37.29 6.01
CA LYS A 249 48.63 -36.50 5.42
C LYS A 249 49.69 -37.40 4.85
N PRO A 250 50.23 -37.20 3.63
CA PRO A 250 51.48 -37.82 3.21
C PRO A 250 52.61 -37.25 4.04
N SER A 251 53.44 -38.14 4.54
CA SER A 251 54.67 -37.88 5.30
C SER A 251 55.65 -37.10 4.44
N GLY A 252 56.30 -36.08 5.06
CA GLY A 252 57.27 -35.22 4.41
C GLY A 252 58.42 -35.98 3.79
N GLY A 253 58.79 -35.60 2.58
CA GLY A 253 59.89 -36.15 1.84
C GLY A 253 60.14 -35.49 0.47
N GLU A 254 59.16 -34.68 -0.02
CA GLU A 254 59.28 -34.14 -1.39
C GLU A 254 59.44 -32.60 -1.48
N GLU A 255 59.36 -31.90 -0.35
CA GLU A 255 59.55 -30.39 -0.37
C GLU A 255 61.01 -29.99 -0.34
N GLU A 256 61.96 -30.84 0.10
CA GLU A 256 63.40 -30.56 0.11
C GLU A 256 64.08 -30.70 -1.27
N ALA A 257 63.44 -31.43 -2.22
CA ALA A 257 64.05 -31.64 -3.54
C ALA A 257 63.75 -30.53 -4.57
N ILE A 258 62.81 -29.68 -4.31
CA ILE A 258 62.39 -28.59 -5.24
C ILE A 258 63.18 -27.30 -4.92
N GLU A 259 63.51 -27.08 -3.67
CA GLU A 259 64.24 -25.85 -3.23
C GLU A 259 65.71 -25.89 -3.62
N VAL A 260 66.32 -27.07 -3.83
CA VAL A 260 67.71 -27.25 -4.29
C VAL A 260 67.85 -27.04 -5.81
N LEU A 261 66.81 -27.27 -6.59
CA LEU A 261 66.86 -27.08 -8.06
C LEU A 261 66.63 -25.64 -8.52
N ASP A 262 66.01 -24.81 -7.70
CA ASP A 262 65.79 -23.38 -8.02
C ASP A 262 67.03 -22.50 -7.65
N MET A 263 67.87 -22.92 -6.71
CA MET A 263 69.09 -22.19 -6.36
C MET A 263 70.27 -22.38 -7.33
N GLU A 264 70.21 -23.41 -8.20
CA GLU A 264 71.28 -23.69 -9.17
C GLU A 264 71.06 -22.98 -10.54
N LYS A 265 69.92 -22.33 -10.74
CA LYS A 265 69.57 -21.55 -11.94
C LYS A 265 69.84 -20.07 -11.86
N GLU A 266 70.25 -19.55 -10.68
CA GLU A 266 70.51 -18.11 -10.49
C GLU A 266 71.99 -17.73 -10.46
N GLN A 267 72.90 -18.71 -10.86
CA GLN A 267 74.36 -18.46 -10.94
C GLN A 267 74.97 -18.86 -12.29
N ASP A 268 74.28 -18.62 -13.42
CA ASP A 268 74.95 -18.53 -14.73
C ASP A 268 74.51 -17.37 -15.57
#